data_ee01cd3f5f6c2046e241e0fc5dc5c119
#
_entry.id   ee01cd3f5f6c2046e241e0fc5dc5c119
#
_cell.length_a   1.000
_cell.length_b   1.000
_cell.length_c   1.000
_cell.angle_alpha   90.00
_cell.angle_beta   90.00
_cell.angle_gamma   90.00
#
_symmetry.space_group_name_H-M   'P 1'
#
loop_
_entity.id
_entity.type
_entity.pdbx_description
1 polymer ?
#
loop_
_entity_poly.entity_id
_entity_poly.type
_entity_poly.pdbx_seq_one_letter_code
_entity_poly.pdbx_strand_id
1 'polypeptide(L)'
;METHKHERSTFSGKLGFVLSAAGASVGLGNIWRFPYLAAKYGGGIFLLIYIILALTFGYSMIVAETALGRMTQKSPVGAFGKFGKSKWLSFGGWINAIIPILIVPYYSVIGGWVIKYLVEYVKGNTQNLATDGYFSEFISNGVSTEICFLVFALFTVGIIYAGVRNGVERVSKFMMPILVFLSIVITIYSVTRPGALEGVKYFLIPNPKNFSWMTVVAAMGQMFYSLSIAMGILVTFGSYMKTDVSIESSTTNVEIFDTAIAIMAGLMIIPAVFAFSGGDPDTLQAGPALMFITIPKVFASMGLGTPIGILFFVLVLCAALTSSIALTESAVSTFQDELKWCRQKSTLVVGAIMIVLGRLSSLGYGPLACVKIIGMQFLDFFDFLTNSVMMPIAAIATCLLISRVIGLKKVEDEVVLGEGTFKRKKIFNFMIKYLCPIFAAIILLSSVANAFGWISM
;
A
#
# COMPACT_ATOMS: atom_id res chain seq x y z
N MET A 1 -8.83 42.33 6.92
CA MET A 1 -8.13 41.08 6.67
C MET A 1 -9.19 39.99 6.53
N GLU A 2 -9.65 39.73 5.32
CA GLU A 2 -10.61 38.66 5.05
C GLU A 2 -9.96 37.32 5.36
N THR A 3 -10.49 36.61 6.34
CA THR A 3 -10.15 35.22 6.60
C THR A 3 -10.69 34.40 5.42
N HIS A 4 -9.86 34.17 4.39
CA HIS A 4 -10.15 33.15 3.41
C HIS A 4 -10.37 31.84 4.17
N LYS A 5 -11.64 31.44 4.35
CA LYS A 5 -11.99 30.07 4.70
C LYS A 5 -11.38 29.20 3.60
N HIS A 6 -10.30 28.51 3.91
CA HIS A 6 -9.76 27.46 3.04
C HIS A 6 -10.86 26.40 2.88
N GLU A 7 -11.61 26.47 1.78
CA GLU A 7 -12.54 25.40 1.43
C GLU A 7 -11.76 24.12 1.27
N ARG A 8 -12.19 23.07 1.96
CA ARG A 8 -11.60 21.74 1.86
C ARG A 8 -11.74 21.24 0.42
N SER A 9 -10.64 20.77 -0.19
CA SER A 9 -10.68 20.13 -1.49
C SER A 9 -11.65 18.94 -1.47
N THR A 10 -12.40 18.72 -2.56
CA THR A 10 -13.36 17.62 -2.67
C THR A 10 -13.16 16.85 -3.94
N PHE A 11 -13.37 15.52 -3.89
CA PHE A 11 -13.47 14.69 -5.08
C PHE A 11 -14.68 15.08 -5.94
N SER A 12 -14.60 14.79 -7.25
CA SER A 12 -15.71 15.09 -8.18
C SER A 12 -16.98 14.29 -7.86
N GLY A 13 -16.84 13.12 -7.22
CA GLY A 13 -17.93 12.22 -6.83
C GLY A 13 -17.41 10.85 -6.43
N LYS A 14 -18.31 9.86 -6.38
CA LYS A 14 -18.02 8.46 -5.98
C LYS A 14 -16.84 7.84 -6.75
N LEU A 15 -16.85 7.95 -8.09
CA LEU A 15 -15.80 7.36 -8.92
C LEU A 15 -14.41 7.98 -8.63
N GLY A 16 -14.36 9.29 -8.39
CA GLY A 16 -13.11 9.98 -8.01
C GLY A 16 -12.53 9.46 -6.70
N PHE A 17 -13.37 9.30 -5.68
CA PHE A 17 -12.96 8.71 -4.40
C PHE A 17 -12.51 7.25 -4.58
N VAL A 18 -13.35 6.41 -5.22
CA VAL A 18 -13.08 4.96 -5.36
C VAL A 18 -11.77 4.71 -6.09
N LEU A 19 -11.54 5.36 -7.24
CA LEU A 19 -10.31 5.15 -8.01
C LEU A 19 -9.06 5.72 -7.32
N SER A 20 -9.21 6.82 -6.57
CA SER A 20 -8.08 7.37 -5.79
C SER A 20 -7.75 6.48 -4.58
N ALA A 21 -8.77 6.01 -3.84
CA ALA A 21 -8.58 5.14 -2.69
C ALA A 21 -8.12 3.73 -3.11
N ALA A 22 -8.68 3.16 -4.19
CA ALA A 22 -8.19 1.92 -4.77
C ALA A 22 -6.75 2.04 -5.27
N GLY A 23 -6.39 3.18 -5.92
CA GLY A 23 -5.01 3.44 -6.32
C GLY A 23 -4.05 3.62 -5.15
N ALA A 24 -4.55 4.08 -3.99
CA ALA A 24 -3.77 4.10 -2.77
C ALA A 24 -3.51 2.69 -2.22
N SER A 25 -4.54 1.83 -2.25
CA SER A 25 -4.48 0.46 -1.73
C SER A 25 -3.70 -0.47 -2.67
N VAL A 26 -3.97 -0.40 -3.98
CA VAL A 26 -3.27 -1.20 -4.99
C VAL A 26 -1.86 -0.66 -5.20
N GLY A 27 -0.90 -1.23 -4.49
CA GLY A 27 0.49 -0.80 -4.50
C GLY A 27 1.47 -1.95 -4.72
N LEU A 28 2.72 -1.67 -4.40
CA LEU A 28 3.80 -2.66 -4.48
C LEU A 28 3.51 -3.89 -3.61
N GLY A 29 2.79 -3.72 -2.50
CA GLY A 29 2.41 -4.80 -1.59
C GLY A 29 1.54 -5.89 -2.24
N ASN A 30 0.65 -5.53 -3.18
CA ASN A 30 -0.16 -6.48 -3.91
C ASN A 30 0.68 -7.25 -4.94
N ILE A 31 1.71 -6.60 -5.53
CA ILE A 31 2.44 -7.15 -6.66
C ILE A 31 3.59 -8.06 -6.20
N TRP A 32 4.32 -7.74 -5.13
CA TRP A 32 5.42 -8.59 -4.69
C TRP A 32 5.16 -9.32 -3.38
N ARG A 33 4.62 -8.61 -2.35
CA ARG A 33 4.48 -9.19 -1.02
C ARG A 33 3.38 -10.23 -0.96
N PHE A 34 2.24 -9.95 -1.57
CA PHE A 34 1.12 -10.87 -1.58
C PHE A 34 1.46 -12.22 -2.27
N PRO A 35 2.01 -12.25 -3.52
CA PRO A 35 2.36 -13.51 -4.16
C PRO A 35 3.40 -14.32 -3.37
N TYR A 36 4.41 -13.65 -2.83
CA TYR A 36 5.40 -14.30 -1.97
C TYR A 36 4.77 -14.95 -0.74
N LEU A 37 3.96 -14.19 0.01
CA LEU A 37 3.31 -14.73 1.21
C LEU A 37 2.31 -15.84 0.88
N ALA A 38 1.56 -15.69 -0.22
CA ALA A 38 0.65 -16.73 -0.67
C ALA A 38 1.41 -18.03 -1.00
N ALA A 39 2.53 -17.95 -1.70
CA ALA A 39 3.34 -19.13 -2.00
C ALA A 39 3.95 -19.76 -0.74
N LYS A 40 4.52 -18.95 0.15
CA LYS A 40 5.18 -19.42 1.38
C LYS A 40 4.19 -20.03 2.39
N TYR A 41 2.98 -19.46 2.50
CA TYR A 41 2.02 -19.83 3.54
C TYR A 41 0.81 -20.62 3.03
N GLY A 42 1.01 -21.46 2.02
CA GLY A 42 0.10 -22.54 1.64
C GLY A 42 -0.86 -22.24 0.49
N GLY A 43 -0.56 -21.25 -0.36
CA GLY A 43 -1.28 -21.00 -1.61
C GLY A 43 -2.76 -20.69 -1.39
N GLY A 44 -3.64 -21.60 -1.84
CA GLY A 44 -5.09 -21.40 -1.79
C GLY A 44 -5.67 -21.26 -0.37
N ILE A 45 -5.04 -21.86 0.65
CA ILE A 45 -5.51 -21.66 2.04
C ILE A 45 -5.18 -20.27 2.55
N PHE A 46 -4.02 -19.71 2.18
CA PHE A 46 -3.68 -18.31 2.44
C PHE A 46 -4.67 -17.37 1.75
N LEU A 47 -4.98 -17.61 0.48
CA LEU A 47 -5.93 -16.82 -0.30
C LEU A 47 -7.33 -16.83 0.35
N LEU A 48 -7.82 -18.01 0.79
CA LEU A 48 -9.11 -18.14 1.46
C LEU A 48 -9.15 -17.28 2.74
N ILE A 49 -8.13 -17.38 3.59
CA ILE A 49 -8.03 -16.60 4.83
C ILE A 49 -7.94 -15.10 4.51
N TYR A 50 -7.14 -14.74 3.50
CA TYR A 50 -7.02 -13.35 3.05
C TYR A 50 -8.37 -12.76 2.62
N ILE A 51 -9.17 -13.48 1.83
CA ILE A 51 -10.51 -13.04 1.41
C ILE A 51 -11.44 -12.86 2.63
N ILE A 52 -11.43 -13.80 3.59
CA ILE A 52 -12.23 -13.67 4.81
C ILE A 52 -11.83 -12.41 5.58
N LEU A 53 -10.53 -12.14 5.71
CA LEU A 53 -10.03 -10.95 6.38
C LEU A 53 -10.35 -9.66 5.61
N ALA A 54 -10.33 -9.68 4.28
CA ALA A 54 -10.76 -8.54 3.46
C ALA A 54 -12.21 -8.17 3.77
N LEU A 55 -13.11 -9.17 3.71
CA LEU A 55 -14.56 -8.99 3.93
C LEU A 55 -14.94 -8.59 5.36
N THR A 56 -14.05 -8.77 6.32
CA THR A 56 -14.31 -8.51 7.73
C THR A 56 -13.43 -7.39 8.29
N PHE A 57 -12.16 -7.66 8.49
CA PHE A 57 -11.20 -6.75 9.07
C PHE A 57 -10.91 -5.55 8.16
N GLY A 58 -10.54 -5.83 6.90
CA GLY A 58 -10.23 -4.81 5.90
C GLY A 58 -11.39 -3.85 5.68
N TYR A 59 -12.57 -4.43 5.36
CA TYR A 59 -13.80 -3.66 5.18
C TYR A 59 -14.08 -2.73 6.39
N SER A 60 -14.02 -3.27 7.60
CA SER A 60 -14.36 -2.51 8.81
C SER A 60 -13.41 -1.33 9.03
N MET A 61 -12.11 -1.52 8.80
CA MET A 61 -11.12 -0.46 8.96
C MET A 61 -11.25 0.62 7.88
N ILE A 62 -11.47 0.24 6.61
CA ILE A 62 -11.68 1.21 5.52
C ILE A 62 -12.91 2.08 5.81
N VAL A 63 -14.03 1.46 6.22
CA VAL A 63 -15.26 2.20 6.61
C VAL A 63 -14.97 3.14 7.79
N ALA A 64 -14.28 2.65 8.82
CA ALA A 64 -13.98 3.40 10.02
C ALA A 64 -13.16 4.68 9.73
N GLU A 65 -12.07 4.55 8.99
CA GLU A 65 -11.19 5.67 8.66
C GLU A 65 -11.84 6.66 7.67
N THR A 66 -12.54 6.13 6.66
CA THR A 66 -13.27 6.97 5.69
C THR A 66 -14.38 7.77 6.37
N ALA A 67 -15.16 7.13 7.26
CA ALA A 67 -16.21 7.81 8.02
C ALA A 67 -15.62 8.87 8.97
N LEU A 68 -14.52 8.56 9.67
CA LEU A 68 -13.81 9.51 10.52
C LEU A 68 -13.37 10.75 9.72
N GLY A 69 -12.80 10.54 8.55
CA GLY A 69 -12.38 11.60 7.65
C GLY A 69 -13.56 12.48 7.19
N ARG A 70 -14.66 11.86 6.69
CA ARG A 70 -15.83 12.59 6.19
C ARG A 70 -16.55 13.36 7.30
N MET A 71 -16.74 12.74 8.46
CA MET A 71 -17.37 13.34 9.64
C MET A 71 -16.62 14.57 10.16
N THR A 72 -15.31 14.58 10.01
CA THR A 72 -14.46 15.63 10.58
C THR A 72 -14.05 16.69 9.57
N GLN A 73 -13.97 16.35 8.30
CA GLN A 73 -13.46 17.19 7.20
C GLN A 73 -12.03 17.69 7.48
N LYS A 74 -11.18 16.82 8.10
CA LYS A 74 -9.82 17.15 8.52
C LYS A 74 -8.87 16.01 8.23
N SER A 75 -7.56 16.33 8.19
CA SER A 75 -6.46 15.38 8.22
C SER A 75 -6.43 14.59 9.56
N PRO A 76 -5.65 13.51 9.66
CA PRO A 76 -5.67 12.64 10.83
C PRO A 76 -5.53 13.37 12.18
N VAL A 77 -4.61 14.33 12.32
CA VAL A 77 -4.40 15.07 13.57
C VAL A 77 -5.66 15.85 13.95
N GLY A 78 -6.19 16.63 13.01
CA GLY A 78 -7.39 17.40 13.23
C GLY A 78 -8.63 16.54 13.43
N ALA A 79 -8.70 15.36 12.80
CA ALA A 79 -9.81 14.42 12.96
C ALA A 79 -9.88 13.86 14.38
N PHE A 80 -8.74 13.43 14.95
CA PHE A 80 -8.66 13.00 16.34
C PHE A 80 -8.93 14.15 17.32
N GLY A 81 -8.33 15.32 17.07
CA GLY A 81 -8.46 16.53 17.90
C GLY A 81 -9.88 17.09 18.00
N LYS A 82 -10.77 16.77 17.02
CA LYS A 82 -12.17 17.21 17.05
C LYS A 82 -12.98 16.61 18.21
N PHE A 83 -12.60 15.44 18.70
CA PHE A 83 -13.33 14.70 19.74
C PHE A 83 -12.75 14.86 21.15
N GLY A 84 -11.70 15.64 21.33
CA GLY A 84 -11.13 15.96 22.62
C GLY A 84 -9.69 16.42 22.56
N LYS A 85 -9.21 16.99 23.68
CA LYS A 85 -7.84 17.53 23.81
C LYS A 85 -6.93 16.62 24.66
N SER A 86 -7.27 15.35 24.85
CA SER A 86 -6.43 14.46 25.63
C SER A 86 -5.11 14.13 24.91
N LYS A 87 -4.05 13.89 25.68
CA LYS A 87 -2.73 13.51 25.14
C LYS A 87 -2.80 12.25 24.25
N TRP A 88 -3.67 11.30 24.60
CA TRP A 88 -3.89 10.05 23.85
C TRP A 88 -4.51 10.28 22.48
N LEU A 89 -5.49 11.19 22.39
CA LEU A 89 -6.10 11.55 21.12
C LEU A 89 -5.10 12.29 20.23
N SER A 90 -4.32 13.21 20.80
CA SER A 90 -3.25 13.88 20.11
C SER A 90 -2.21 12.88 19.58
N PHE A 91 -1.76 11.93 20.40
CA PHE A 91 -0.85 10.87 20.01
C PHE A 91 -1.42 10.02 18.85
N GLY A 92 -2.69 9.56 18.96
CA GLY A 92 -3.36 8.79 17.90
C GLY A 92 -3.44 9.53 16.58
N GLY A 93 -3.73 10.84 16.61
CA GLY A 93 -3.73 11.69 15.40
C GLY A 93 -2.34 11.85 14.79
N TRP A 94 -1.34 12.17 15.60
CA TRP A 94 0.03 12.37 15.13
C TRP A 94 0.68 11.11 14.60
N ILE A 95 0.47 9.95 15.23
CA ILE A 95 1.05 8.69 14.72
C ILE A 95 0.50 8.37 13.31
N ASN A 96 -0.81 8.51 13.08
CA ASN A 96 -1.42 8.36 11.76
C ASN A 96 -0.88 9.37 10.72
N ALA A 97 -0.51 10.57 11.15
CA ALA A 97 -0.01 11.62 10.26
C ALA A 97 1.50 11.48 9.94
N ILE A 98 2.30 10.96 10.87
CA ILE A 98 3.74 10.77 10.70
C ILE A 98 4.05 9.57 9.79
N ILE A 99 3.23 8.52 9.84
CA ILE A 99 3.44 7.31 9.06
C ILE A 99 3.65 7.61 7.56
N PRO A 100 2.76 8.31 6.85
CA PRO A 100 2.96 8.60 5.43
C PRO A 100 4.19 9.49 5.17
N ILE A 101 4.55 10.37 6.09
CA ILE A 101 5.76 11.22 5.99
C ILE A 101 7.03 10.36 5.99
N LEU A 102 7.04 9.25 6.74
CA LEU A 102 8.17 8.33 6.81
C LEU A 102 8.16 7.28 5.70
N ILE A 103 6.98 6.86 5.21
CA ILE A 103 6.87 5.86 4.13
C ILE A 103 7.27 6.47 2.78
N VAL A 104 6.76 7.65 2.43
CA VAL A 104 6.97 8.27 1.11
C VAL A 104 8.45 8.33 0.70
N PRO A 105 9.41 8.69 1.59
CA PRO A 105 10.82 8.74 1.25
C PRO A 105 11.36 7.40 0.70
N TYR A 106 11.27 6.32 1.46
CA TYR A 106 11.83 5.04 1.04
C TYR A 106 10.99 4.37 -0.05
N TYR A 107 9.68 4.58 -0.06
CA TYR A 107 8.79 4.09 -1.11
C TYR A 107 9.13 4.71 -2.48
N SER A 108 9.52 5.99 -2.50
CA SER A 108 9.97 6.68 -3.71
C SER A 108 11.31 6.15 -4.23
N VAL A 109 12.18 5.64 -3.37
CA VAL A 109 13.41 4.95 -3.78
C VAL A 109 13.07 3.67 -4.54
N ILE A 110 12.14 2.88 -4.03
CA ILE A 110 11.68 1.66 -4.70
C ILE A 110 10.99 2.00 -6.03
N GLY A 111 10.18 3.07 -6.06
CA GLY A 111 9.61 3.61 -7.30
C GLY A 111 10.69 3.99 -8.33
N GLY A 112 11.81 4.53 -7.88
CA GLY A 112 12.99 4.77 -8.71
C GLY A 112 13.59 3.50 -9.29
N TRP A 113 13.68 2.42 -8.51
CA TRP A 113 14.14 1.10 -9.00
C TRP A 113 13.22 0.56 -10.11
N VAL A 114 11.91 0.77 -9.98
CA VAL A 114 10.93 0.41 -11.02
C VAL A 114 11.20 1.18 -12.32
N ILE A 115 11.48 2.48 -12.25
CA ILE A 115 11.85 3.28 -13.42
C ILE A 115 13.11 2.73 -14.08
N LYS A 116 14.15 2.40 -13.30
CA LYS A 116 15.39 1.81 -13.84
C LYS A 116 15.11 0.55 -14.64
N TYR A 117 14.37 -0.40 -14.08
CA TYR A 117 14.05 -1.66 -14.73
C TYR A 117 13.19 -1.46 -15.98
N LEU A 118 12.19 -0.56 -15.93
CA LEU A 118 11.39 -0.21 -17.10
C LEU A 118 12.27 0.32 -18.24
N VAL A 119 13.17 1.24 -17.95
CA VAL A 119 14.09 1.81 -18.96
C VAL A 119 15.00 0.72 -19.56
N GLU A 120 15.51 -0.19 -18.75
CA GLU A 120 16.36 -1.27 -19.25
C GLU A 120 15.58 -2.27 -20.13
N TYR A 121 14.34 -2.60 -19.77
CA TYR A 121 13.47 -3.41 -20.63
C TYR A 121 13.17 -2.72 -21.98
N VAL A 122 12.88 -1.41 -21.95
CA VAL A 122 12.66 -0.63 -23.20
C VAL A 122 13.90 -0.60 -24.07
N LYS A 123 15.10 -0.61 -23.49
CA LYS A 123 16.38 -0.71 -24.24
C LYS A 123 16.66 -2.14 -24.76
N GLY A 124 15.85 -3.14 -24.39
CA GLY A 124 16.06 -4.53 -24.78
C GLY A 124 17.09 -5.29 -23.95
N ASN A 125 17.50 -4.77 -22.80
CA ASN A 125 18.53 -5.36 -21.93
C ASN A 125 17.99 -6.49 -21.03
N THR A 126 16.99 -7.25 -21.47
CA THR A 126 16.31 -8.29 -20.70
C THR A 126 17.28 -9.33 -20.12
N GLN A 127 18.26 -9.78 -20.88
CA GLN A 127 19.23 -10.80 -20.43
C GLN A 127 20.15 -10.24 -19.33
N ASN A 128 20.56 -8.99 -19.44
CA ASN A 128 21.39 -8.34 -18.41
C ASN A 128 20.65 -8.19 -17.08
N LEU A 129 19.35 -7.88 -17.13
CA LEU A 129 18.51 -7.78 -15.92
C LEU A 129 18.36 -9.12 -15.17
N ALA A 130 18.51 -10.25 -15.88
CA ALA A 130 18.44 -11.60 -15.34
C ALA A 130 19.78 -12.12 -14.78
N THR A 131 20.87 -11.37 -14.97
CA THR A 131 22.20 -11.81 -14.46
C THR A 131 22.28 -11.70 -12.94
N ASP A 132 22.96 -12.64 -12.32
CA ASP A 132 23.20 -12.60 -10.88
C ASP A 132 24.02 -11.38 -10.51
N GLY A 133 23.59 -10.70 -9.45
CA GLY A 133 24.25 -9.51 -8.94
C GLY A 133 23.82 -8.19 -9.59
N TYR A 134 23.11 -8.16 -10.74
CA TYR A 134 22.70 -6.93 -11.40
C TYR A 134 21.94 -5.96 -10.46
N PHE A 135 20.97 -6.49 -9.71
CA PHE A 135 20.21 -5.68 -8.77
C PHE A 135 21.09 -5.13 -7.64
N SER A 136 21.96 -5.97 -7.07
CA SER A 136 22.88 -5.57 -5.99
C SER A 136 23.88 -4.52 -6.46
N GLU A 137 24.42 -4.67 -7.68
CA GLU A 137 25.31 -3.67 -8.29
C GLU A 137 24.58 -2.34 -8.51
N PHE A 138 23.35 -2.39 -9.04
CA PHE A 138 22.53 -1.19 -9.26
C PHE A 138 22.24 -0.44 -7.95
N ILE A 139 21.74 -1.12 -6.89
CA ILE A 139 21.40 -0.45 -5.62
C ILE A 139 22.64 0.05 -4.86
N SER A 140 23.81 -0.52 -5.14
CA SER A 140 25.09 -0.05 -4.58
C SER A 140 25.64 1.18 -5.32
N ASN A 141 25.19 1.42 -6.56
CA ASN A 141 25.58 2.58 -7.35
C ASN A 141 24.78 3.81 -6.92
N GLY A 142 25.34 4.62 -6.00
CA GLY A 142 24.67 5.77 -5.44
C GLY A 142 24.19 6.80 -6.49
N VAL A 143 24.92 7.00 -7.58
CA VAL A 143 24.53 7.98 -8.62
C VAL A 143 23.30 7.49 -9.39
N SER A 144 23.31 6.25 -9.83
CA SER A 144 22.21 5.67 -10.61
C SER A 144 20.92 5.59 -9.81
N THR A 145 21.00 5.15 -8.53
CA THR A 145 19.84 5.09 -7.64
C THR A 145 19.28 6.47 -7.31
N GLU A 146 20.14 7.47 -7.05
CA GLU A 146 19.71 8.83 -6.77
C GLU A 146 18.96 9.46 -7.96
N ILE A 147 19.47 9.31 -9.18
CA ILE A 147 18.79 9.85 -10.38
C ILE A 147 17.41 9.25 -10.52
N CYS A 148 17.28 7.92 -10.45
CA CYS A 148 16.00 7.24 -10.58
C CYS A 148 15.02 7.62 -9.45
N PHE A 149 15.51 7.69 -8.20
CA PHE A 149 14.74 8.15 -7.05
C PHE A 149 14.21 9.57 -7.25
N LEU A 150 15.08 10.52 -7.64
CA LEU A 150 14.69 11.91 -7.84
C LEU A 150 13.66 12.06 -8.96
N VAL A 151 13.80 11.32 -10.05
CA VAL A 151 12.80 11.32 -11.14
C VAL A 151 11.44 10.89 -10.61
N PHE A 152 11.35 9.77 -9.87
CA PHE A 152 10.08 9.32 -9.30
C PHE A 152 9.51 10.32 -8.29
N ALA A 153 10.34 10.86 -7.40
CA ALA A 153 9.95 11.84 -6.39
C ALA A 153 9.40 13.13 -7.04
N LEU A 154 10.05 13.63 -8.07
CA LEU A 154 9.61 14.83 -8.80
C LEU A 154 8.27 14.61 -9.50
N PHE A 155 8.03 13.43 -10.10
CA PHE A 155 6.72 13.09 -10.67
C PHE A 155 5.64 13.10 -9.60
N THR A 156 5.88 12.47 -8.45
CA THR A 156 4.93 12.46 -7.32
C THR A 156 4.62 13.87 -6.84
N VAL A 157 5.65 14.68 -6.56
CA VAL A 157 5.49 16.06 -6.08
C VAL A 157 4.76 16.94 -7.10
N GLY A 158 5.08 16.79 -8.39
CA GLY A 158 4.44 17.53 -9.48
C GLY A 158 2.94 17.27 -9.56
N ILE A 159 2.53 16.01 -9.40
CA ILE A 159 1.10 15.61 -9.39
C ILE A 159 0.38 16.19 -8.17
N ILE A 160 0.99 16.12 -6.99
CA ILE A 160 0.41 16.67 -5.76
C ILE A 160 0.30 18.19 -5.83
N TYR A 161 1.28 18.86 -6.42
CA TYR A 161 1.25 20.31 -6.63
C TYR A 161 0.05 20.77 -7.48
N ALA A 162 -0.37 19.96 -8.45
CA ALA A 162 -1.54 20.23 -9.31
C ALA A 162 -2.90 20.16 -8.56
N GLY A 163 -2.92 19.60 -7.33
CA GLY A 163 -4.13 19.58 -6.48
C GLY A 163 -4.83 18.22 -6.42
N VAL A 164 -5.86 18.13 -5.59
CA VAL A 164 -6.62 16.89 -5.39
C VAL A 164 -7.35 16.50 -6.67
N ARG A 165 -8.13 17.41 -7.23
CA ARG A 165 -8.99 17.11 -8.38
C ARG A 165 -8.22 16.97 -9.69
N ASN A 166 -7.31 17.92 -9.94
CA ASN A 166 -6.54 17.97 -11.20
C ASN A 166 -5.29 17.09 -11.19
N GLY A 167 -4.74 16.77 -10.01
CA GLY A 167 -3.60 15.88 -9.81
C GLY A 167 -4.04 14.50 -9.39
N VAL A 168 -4.31 14.31 -8.09
CA VAL A 168 -4.57 12.99 -7.48
C VAL A 168 -5.69 12.24 -8.19
N GLU A 169 -6.87 12.83 -8.30
CA GLU A 169 -8.05 12.18 -8.88
C GLU A 169 -7.89 11.91 -10.38
N ARG A 170 -7.38 12.91 -11.12
CA ARG A 170 -7.20 12.78 -12.58
C ARG A 170 -6.19 11.69 -12.94
N VAL A 171 -5.07 11.64 -12.23
CA VAL A 171 -4.04 10.61 -12.44
C VAL A 171 -4.58 9.24 -12.07
N SER A 172 -5.27 9.11 -10.93
CA SER A 172 -5.87 7.82 -10.53
C SER A 172 -6.91 7.33 -11.53
N LYS A 173 -7.77 8.23 -12.05
CA LYS A 173 -8.75 7.89 -13.10
C LYS A 173 -8.13 7.38 -14.39
N PHE A 174 -6.92 7.83 -14.72
CA PHE A 174 -6.19 7.39 -15.90
C PHE A 174 -5.39 6.10 -15.64
N MET A 175 -4.68 6.04 -14.52
CA MET A 175 -3.75 4.94 -14.25
C MET A 175 -4.46 3.65 -13.82
N MET A 176 -5.56 3.74 -13.05
CA MET A 176 -6.24 2.54 -12.55
C MET A 176 -6.82 1.65 -13.66
N PRO A 177 -7.53 2.16 -14.69
CA PRO A 177 -7.95 1.32 -15.82
C PRO A 177 -6.78 0.67 -16.58
N ILE A 178 -5.67 1.39 -16.78
CA ILE A 178 -4.46 0.85 -17.40
C ILE A 178 -3.90 -0.30 -16.56
N LEU A 179 -3.79 -0.10 -15.25
CA LEU A 179 -3.30 -1.12 -14.31
C LEU A 179 -4.16 -2.38 -14.38
N VAL A 180 -5.50 -2.26 -14.35
CA VAL A 180 -6.41 -3.39 -14.46
C VAL A 180 -6.25 -4.11 -15.80
N PHE A 181 -6.20 -3.37 -16.90
CA PHE A 181 -6.01 -3.94 -18.24
C PHE A 181 -4.67 -4.71 -18.33
N LEU A 182 -3.58 -4.11 -17.89
CA LEU A 182 -2.27 -4.76 -17.89
C LEU A 182 -2.24 -5.99 -16.98
N SER A 183 -2.90 -5.93 -15.82
CA SER A 183 -3.02 -7.08 -14.92
C SER A 183 -3.71 -8.26 -15.60
N ILE A 184 -4.78 -8.01 -16.35
CA ILE A 184 -5.49 -9.06 -17.10
C ILE A 184 -4.59 -9.65 -18.19
N VAL A 185 -3.94 -8.81 -19.00
CA VAL A 185 -3.06 -9.26 -20.10
C VAL A 185 -1.92 -10.14 -19.57
N ILE A 186 -1.22 -9.69 -18.52
CA ILE A 186 -0.09 -10.43 -17.97
C ILE A 186 -0.56 -11.71 -17.27
N THR A 187 -1.71 -11.68 -16.57
CA THR A 187 -2.31 -12.88 -15.97
C THR A 187 -2.59 -13.94 -17.04
N ILE A 188 -3.26 -13.56 -18.15
CA ILE A 188 -3.55 -14.50 -19.24
C ILE A 188 -2.24 -15.07 -19.81
N TYR A 189 -1.25 -14.24 -20.02
CA TYR A 189 0.04 -14.70 -20.50
C TYR A 189 0.69 -15.70 -19.52
N SER A 190 0.71 -15.40 -18.23
CA SER A 190 1.33 -16.24 -17.21
C SER A 190 0.65 -17.62 -17.08
N VAL A 191 -0.68 -17.66 -16.98
CA VAL A 191 -1.42 -18.91 -16.77
C VAL A 191 -1.43 -19.82 -18.00
N THR A 192 -1.13 -19.29 -19.18
CA THR A 192 -1.06 -20.06 -20.45
C THR A 192 0.33 -20.65 -20.70
N ARG A 193 1.31 -20.45 -19.82
CA ARG A 193 2.65 -21.04 -20.01
C ARG A 193 2.66 -22.53 -19.73
N PRO A 194 3.45 -23.32 -20.47
CA PRO A 194 3.68 -24.72 -20.13
C PRO A 194 4.16 -24.86 -18.68
N GLY A 195 3.56 -25.75 -17.89
CA GLY A 195 3.88 -25.92 -16.48
C GLY A 195 3.20 -24.96 -15.50
N ALA A 196 2.53 -23.90 -15.97
CA ALA A 196 1.88 -22.91 -15.12
C ALA A 196 0.66 -23.47 -14.36
N LEU A 197 0.01 -24.53 -14.86
CA LEU A 197 -1.23 -25.08 -14.30
C LEU A 197 -1.07 -25.55 -12.85
N GLU A 198 0.08 -26.11 -12.50
CA GLU A 198 0.37 -26.54 -11.13
C GLU A 198 0.40 -25.33 -10.18
N GLY A 199 1.00 -24.20 -10.60
CA GLY A 199 0.99 -22.96 -9.85
C GLY A 199 -0.42 -22.35 -9.70
N VAL A 200 -1.26 -22.44 -10.75
CA VAL A 200 -2.66 -22.00 -10.68
C VAL A 200 -3.45 -22.84 -9.67
N LYS A 201 -3.30 -24.17 -9.72
CA LYS A 201 -3.93 -25.09 -8.75
C LYS A 201 -3.45 -24.81 -7.33
N TYR A 202 -2.14 -24.68 -7.13
CA TYR A 202 -1.55 -24.38 -5.84
C TYR A 202 -2.12 -23.10 -5.24
N PHE A 203 -2.26 -22.05 -6.04
CA PHE A 203 -2.72 -20.74 -5.58
C PHE A 203 -4.24 -20.65 -5.38
N LEU A 204 -5.06 -21.32 -6.21
CA LEU A 204 -6.52 -21.18 -6.15
C LEU A 204 -7.20 -22.26 -5.31
N ILE A 205 -6.63 -23.46 -5.20
CA ILE A 205 -7.30 -24.58 -4.51
C ILE A 205 -6.84 -24.62 -3.04
N PRO A 206 -7.74 -24.35 -2.07
CA PRO A 206 -7.39 -24.44 -0.65
C PRO A 206 -7.03 -25.86 -0.26
N ASN A 207 -5.84 -26.06 0.28
CA ASN A 207 -5.41 -27.34 0.84
C ASN A 207 -5.29 -27.22 2.36
N PRO A 208 -6.20 -27.80 3.17
CA PRO A 208 -6.13 -27.73 4.62
C PRO A 208 -4.84 -28.28 5.24
N LYS A 209 -4.13 -29.17 4.54
CA LYS A 209 -2.83 -29.71 5.01
C LYS A 209 -1.74 -28.65 5.08
N ASN A 210 -1.87 -27.57 4.28
CA ASN A 210 -0.94 -26.45 4.25
C ASN A 210 -1.29 -25.35 5.26
N PHE A 211 -2.32 -25.56 6.09
CA PHE A 211 -2.73 -24.60 7.10
C PHE A 211 -1.70 -24.56 8.25
N SER A 212 -1.37 -23.34 8.65
CA SER A 212 -0.64 -23.05 9.89
C SER A 212 -1.21 -21.78 10.55
N TRP A 213 -1.00 -21.62 11.85
CA TRP A 213 -1.35 -20.37 12.50
C TRP A 213 -0.57 -19.17 11.93
N MET A 214 0.64 -19.44 11.42
CA MET A 214 1.44 -18.43 10.73
C MET A 214 0.80 -17.95 9.42
N THR A 215 0.05 -18.83 8.72
CA THR A 215 -0.76 -18.44 7.56
C THR A 215 -1.78 -17.33 7.91
N VAL A 216 -2.44 -17.46 9.08
CA VAL A 216 -3.39 -16.45 9.55
C VAL A 216 -2.68 -15.14 9.87
N VAL A 217 -1.57 -15.19 10.60
CA VAL A 217 -0.79 -13.99 10.97
C VAL A 217 -0.24 -13.29 9.73
N ALA A 218 0.32 -14.04 8.78
CA ALA A 218 0.83 -13.50 7.52
C ALA A 218 -0.29 -12.87 6.68
N ALA A 219 -1.46 -13.51 6.60
CA ALA A 219 -2.61 -12.97 5.87
C ALA A 219 -3.15 -11.69 6.54
N MET A 220 -3.20 -11.64 7.89
CA MET A 220 -3.57 -10.41 8.62
C MET A 220 -2.59 -9.26 8.32
N GLY A 221 -1.29 -9.53 8.41
CA GLY A 221 -0.26 -8.54 8.11
C GLY A 221 -0.31 -8.05 6.66
N GLN A 222 -0.55 -8.96 5.72
CA GLN A 222 -0.71 -8.60 4.30
C GLN A 222 -1.96 -7.75 4.06
N MET A 223 -3.09 -8.12 4.63
CA MET A 223 -4.35 -7.37 4.51
C MET A 223 -4.21 -5.96 5.06
N PHE A 224 -3.55 -5.83 6.20
CA PHE A 224 -3.31 -4.57 6.89
C PHE A 224 -2.49 -3.60 6.02
N TYR A 225 -1.42 -4.13 5.40
CA TYR A 225 -0.56 -3.35 4.51
C TYR A 225 -1.22 -3.03 3.18
N SER A 226 -1.89 -4.00 2.55
CA SER A 226 -2.50 -3.89 1.22
C SER A 226 -3.56 -2.79 1.16
N LEU A 227 -4.46 -2.75 2.11
CA LEU A 227 -5.57 -1.78 2.13
C LEU A 227 -5.18 -0.38 2.62
N SER A 228 -3.89 -0.09 2.81
CA SER A 228 -3.40 1.20 3.31
C SER A 228 -4.06 1.65 4.63
N ILE A 229 -4.38 0.69 5.50
CA ILE A 229 -5.02 0.92 6.81
C ILE A 229 -4.01 1.58 7.75
N ALA A 230 -4.49 2.53 8.56
CA ALA A 230 -3.72 3.26 9.57
C ALA A 230 -2.52 4.06 9.03
N MET A 231 -2.58 4.45 7.76
CA MET A 231 -1.60 5.34 7.12
C MET A 231 -2.12 6.79 6.99
N GLY A 232 -3.25 7.12 7.60
CA GLY A 232 -3.88 8.43 7.49
C GLY A 232 -4.47 8.74 6.11
N ILE A 233 -4.26 7.90 5.10
CA ILE A 233 -4.73 8.10 3.71
C ILE A 233 -6.25 8.07 3.66
N LEU A 234 -6.88 7.04 4.22
CA LEU A 234 -8.33 6.87 4.17
C LEU A 234 -9.07 7.94 4.98
N VAL A 235 -8.49 8.43 6.08
CA VAL A 235 -9.00 9.58 6.82
C VAL A 235 -8.90 10.85 5.95
N THR A 236 -7.76 11.08 5.31
CA THR A 236 -7.56 12.23 4.42
C THR A 236 -8.52 12.20 3.22
N PHE A 237 -8.62 11.05 2.53
CA PHE A 237 -9.51 10.90 1.37
C PHE A 237 -11.00 10.93 1.77
N GLY A 238 -11.34 10.35 2.93
CA GLY A 238 -12.67 10.50 3.52
C GLY A 238 -13.04 11.95 3.77
N SER A 239 -12.06 12.77 4.19
CA SER A 239 -12.29 14.21 4.39
C SER A 239 -12.57 15.01 3.10
N TYR A 240 -12.27 14.43 1.94
CA TYR A 240 -12.58 15.00 0.61
C TYR A 240 -13.86 14.41 0.02
N MET A 241 -14.49 13.44 0.71
CA MET A 241 -15.74 12.82 0.26
C MET A 241 -16.93 13.74 0.56
N LYS A 242 -17.81 13.88 -0.42
CA LYS A 242 -19.07 14.61 -0.25
C LYS A 242 -20.08 13.78 0.54
N THR A 243 -21.01 14.45 1.21
CA THR A 243 -22.03 13.82 2.06
C THR A 243 -23.09 13.03 1.28
N ASP A 244 -23.28 13.34 0.00
CA ASP A 244 -24.19 12.64 -0.92
C ASP A 244 -23.60 11.33 -1.48
N VAL A 245 -22.30 11.09 -1.26
CA VAL A 245 -21.61 9.86 -1.70
C VAL A 245 -21.68 8.80 -0.59
N SER A 246 -22.17 7.60 -0.93
CA SER A 246 -22.24 6.48 0.01
C SER A 246 -20.85 5.99 0.43
N ILE A 247 -20.60 5.95 1.74
CA ILE A 247 -19.37 5.36 2.29
C ILE A 247 -19.37 3.85 2.06
N GLU A 248 -20.43 3.15 2.43
CA GLU A 248 -20.46 1.68 2.36
C GLU A 248 -20.22 1.17 0.94
N SER A 249 -20.93 1.72 -0.02
CA SER A 249 -20.77 1.32 -1.42
C SER A 249 -19.39 1.70 -1.98
N SER A 250 -18.84 2.84 -1.61
CA SER A 250 -17.52 3.29 -2.08
C SER A 250 -16.40 2.44 -1.49
N THR A 251 -16.44 2.15 -0.19
CA THR A 251 -15.43 1.34 0.50
C THR A 251 -15.47 -0.12 0.09
N THR A 252 -16.68 -0.67 -0.17
CA THR A 252 -16.83 -2.02 -0.75
C THR A 252 -16.17 -2.08 -2.14
N ASN A 253 -16.32 -1.06 -2.96
CA ASN A 253 -15.64 -1.03 -4.26
C ASN A 253 -14.10 -0.99 -4.12
N VAL A 254 -13.56 -0.23 -3.17
CA VAL A 254 -12.13 -0.21 -2.88
C VAL A 254 -11.63 -1.60 -2.45
N GLU A 255 -12.34 -2.25 -1.52
CA GLU A 255 -12.07 -3.61 -1.06
C GLU A 255 -12.04 -4.62 -2.22
N ILE A 256 -13.04 -4.56 -3.12
CA ILE A 256 -13.12 -5.44 -4.29
C ILE A 256 -11.95 -5.18 -5.25
N PHE A 257 -11.63 -3.92 -5.54
CA PHE A 257 -10.52 -3.57 -6.41
C PHE A 257 -9.19 -4.09 -5.87
N ASP A 258 -8.89 -3.84 -4.60
CA ASP A 258 -7.64 -4.29 -3.97
C ASP A 258 -7.52 -5.81 -3.99
N THR A 259 -8.58 -6.51 -3.54
CA THR A 259 -8.60 -7.98 -3.50
C THR A 259 -8.48 -8.59 -4.91
N ALA A 260 -9.18 -8.03 -5.90
CA ALA A 260 -9.10 -8.52 -7.28
C ALA A 260 -7.68 -8.35 -7.86
N ILE A 261 -7.03 -7.21 -7.64
CA ILE A 261 -5.66 -6.98 -8.09
C ILE A 261 -4.66 -7.88 -7.34
N ALA A 262 -4.85 -8.12 -6.03
CA ALA A 262 -4.03 -9.05 -5.28
C ALA A 262 -4.12 -10.48 -5.84
N ILE A 263 -5.35 -10.94 -6.15
CA ILE A 263 -5.56 -12.26 -6.79
C ILE A 263 -4.93 -12.31 -8.19
N MET A 264 -5.11 -11.26 -9.00
CA MET A 264 -4.46 -11.20 -10.32
C MET A 264 -2.93 -11.18 -10.20
N ALA A 265 -2.36 -10.47 -9.24
CA ALA A 265 -0.91 -10.48 -8.97
C ALA A 265 -0.42 -11.88 -8.59
N GLY A 266 -1.17 -12.61 -7.75
CA GLY A 266 -0.90 -14.02 -7.45
C GLY A 266 -0.90 -14.88 -8.71
N LEU A 267 -1.89 -14.72 -9.58
CA LEU A 267 -2.00 -15.43 -10.87
C LEU A 267 -0.98 -14.97 -11.92
N MET A 268 -0.47 -13.75 -11.84
CA MET A 268 0.62 -13.29 -12.71
C MET A 268 1.96 -13.92 -12.34
N ILE A 269 2.22 -14.06 -11.05
CA ILE A 269 3.56 -14.34 -10.55
C ILE A 269 3.73 -15.82 -10.20
N ILE A 270 2.84 -16.40 -9.39
CA ILE A 270 3.00 -17.79 -8.92
C ILE A 270 3.04 -18.79 -10.08
N PRO A 271 2.10 -18.79 -11.05
CA PRO A 271 2.16 -19.72 -12.17
C PRO A 271 3.41 -19.55 -13.05
N ALA A 272 3.86 -18.28 -13.26
CA ALA A 272 5.07 -18.02 -14.05
C ALA A 272 6.33 -18.55 -13.37
N VAL A 273 6.44 -18.38 -12.04
CA VAL A 273 7.57 -18.93 -11.26
C VAL A 273 7.52 -20.45 -11.20
N PHE A 274 6.35 -21.06 -11.02
CA PHE A 274 6.20 -22.53 -11.06
C PHE A 274 6.59 -23.11 -12.41
N ALA A 275 6.19 -22.48 -13.51
CA ALA A 275 6.60 -22.89 -14.86
C ALA A 275 8.13 -22.80 -15.06
N PHE A 276 8.78 -21.81 -14.45
CA PHE A 276 10.22 -21.59 -14.50
C PHE A 276 11.00 -22.55 -13.60
N SER A 277 10.53 -22.79 -12.37
CA SER A 277 11.23 -23.56 -11.34
C SER A 277 10.92 -25.07 -11.35
N GLY A 278 10.01 -25.52 -12.21
CA GLY A 278 9.54 -26.91 -12.18
C GLY A 278 8.63 -27.22 -10.99
N GLY A 279 7.99 -26.21 -10.40
CA GLY A 279 6.98 -26.37 -9.35
C GLY A 279 7.47 -26.14 -7.92
N ASP A 280 8.66 -25.55 -7.74
CA ASP A 280 9.21 -25.24 -6.43
C ASP A 280 8.75 -23.85 -5.94
N PRO A 281 7.88 -23.77 -4.88
CA PRO A 281 7.41 -22.50 -4.33
C PRO A 281 8.51 -21.71 -3.60
N ASP A 282 9.59 -22.36 -3.16
CA ASP A 282 10.68 -21.72 -2.40
C ASP A 282 11.58 -20.84 -3.29
N THR A 283 11.41 -20.92 -4.61
CA THR A 283 12.07 -20.00 -5.57
C THR A 283 11.48 -18.57 -5.53
N LEU A 284 10.29 -18.35 -4.95
CA LEU A 284 9.76 -17.03 -4.73
C LEU A 284 10.48 -16.35 -3.56
N GLN A 285 11.38 -15.45 -3.88
CA GLN A 285 12.14 -14.70 -2.87
C GLN A 285 11.27 -13.62 -2.20
N ALA A 286 11.62 -13.29 -0.94
CA ALA A 286 10.92 -12.27 -0.19
C ALA A 286 11.24 -10.84 -0.68
N GLY A 287 10.27 -9.95 -0.55
CA GLY A 287 10.46 -8.51 -0.72
C GLY A 287 10.87 -8.08 -2.14
N PRO A 288 11.72 -7.05 -2.26
CA PRO A 288 12.17 -6.53 -3.56
C PRO A 288 12.86 -7.57 -4.45
N ALA A 289 13.49 -8.58 -3.87
CA ALA A 289 14.19 -9.64 -4.61
C ALA A 289 13.24 -10.40 -5.55
N LEU A 290 11.98 -10.62 -5.18
CA LEU A 290 11.02 -11.23 -6.08
C LEU A 290 10.89 -10.42 -7.37
N MET A 291 10.71 -9.12 -7.27
CA MET A 291 10.42 -8.25 -8.41
C MET A 291 11.68 -7.89 -9.22
N PHE A 292 12.82 -7.72 -8.57
CA PHE A 292 14.03 -7.21 -9.23
C PHE A 292 15.07 -8.30 -9.51
N ILE A 293 14.91 -9.52 -9.00
CA ILE A 293 15.81 -10.66 -9.28
C ILE A 293 15.04 -11.81 -9.91
N THR A 294 14.00 -12.34 -9.23
CA THR A 294 13.31 -13.57 -9.68
C THR A 294 12.51 -13.31 -10.96
N ILE A 295 11.68 -12.28 -11.00
CA ILE A 295 10.82 -11.98 -12.16
C ILE A 295 11.61 -11.68 -13.45
N PRO A 296 12.71 -10.89 -13.43
CA PRO A 296 13.57 -10.75 -14.60
C PRO A 296 14.14 -12.06 -15.14
N LYS A 297 14.55 -12.99 -14.26
CA LYS A 297 15.01 -14.33 -14.67
C LYS A 297 13.89 -15.12 -15.34
N VAL A 298 12.70 -15.09 -14.76
CA VAL A 298 11.51 -15.75 -15.33
C VAL A 298 11.22 -15.17 -16.73
N PHE A 299 11.18 -13.84 -16.90
CA PHE A 299 10.93 -13.24 -18.19
C PHE A 299 12.04 -13.49 -19.21
N ALA A 300 13.31 -13.51 -18.80
CA ALA A 300 14.43 -13.84 -19.69
C ALA A 300 14.35 -15.27 -20.23
N SER A 301 13.72 -16.19 -19.50
CA SER A 301 13.51 -17.58 -19.95
C SER A 301 12.29 -17.75 -20.87
N MET A 302 11.43 -16.71 -20.99
CA MET A 302 10.18 -16.78 -21.75
C MET A 302 10.33 -16.18 -23.16
N GLY A 303 9.62 -16.74 -24.16
CA GLY A 303 9.72 -16.31 -25.58
C GLY A 303 9.31 -14.86 -25.86
N LEU A 304 8.52 -14.22 -24.99
CA LEU A 304 8.10 -12.81 -25.10
C LEU A 304 8.54 -12.01 -23.86
N GLY A 305 9.69 -12.34 -23.28
CA GLY A 305 10.15 -11.78 -22.01
C GLY A 305 10.31 -10.27 -22.03
N THR A 306 10.85 -9.69 -23.11
CA THR A 306 11.03 -8.22 -23.21
C THR A 306 9.70 -7.47 -23.22
N PRO A 307 8.73 -7.74 -24.14
CA PRO A 307 7.46 -7.02 -24.12
C PRO A 307 6.65 -7.25 -22.85
N ILE A 308 6.64 -8.47 -22.31
CA ILE A 308 5.96 -8.74 -21.02
C ILE A 308 6.64 -8.02 -19.88
N GLY A 309 7.96 -7.94 -19.87
CA GLY A 309 8.71 -7.17 -18.88
C GLY A 309 8.37 -5.68 -18.93
N ILE A 310 8.25 -5.08 -20.14
CA ILE A 310 7.79 -3.70 -20.31
C ILE A 310 6.39 -3.52 -19.72
N LEU A 311 5.42 -4.37 -20.09
CA LEU A 311 4.05 -4.28 -19.60
C LEU A 311 3.99 -4.45 -18.08
N PHE A 312 4.75 -5.39 -17.53
CA PHE A 312 4.84 -5.62 -16.08
C PHE A 312 5.40 -4.40 -15.34
N PHE A 313 6.53 -3.83 -15.78
CA PHE A 313 7.11 -2.68 -15.11
C PHE A 313 6.32 -1.37 -15.33
N VAL A 314 5.55 -1.23 -16.41
CA VAL A 314 4.54 -0.17 -16.55
C VAL A 314 3.41 -0.35 -15.54
N LEU A 315 2.89 -1.57 -15.37
CA LEU A 315 1.89 -1.88 -14.35
C LEU A 315 2.40 -1.55 -12.94
N VAL A 316 3.61 -2.00 -12.62
CA VAL A 316 4.24 -1.73 -11.31
C VAL A 316 4.46 -0.24 -11.09
N LEU A 317 4.86 0.50 -12.13
CA LEU A 317 5.04 1.96 -12.06
C LEU A 317 3.70 2.67 -11.78
N CYS A 318 2.62 2.24 -12.43
CA CYS A 318 1.28 2.77 -12.16
C CYS A 318 0.89 2.53 -10.70
N ALA A 319 1.06 1.31 -10.18
CA ALA A 319 0.76 0.96 -8.80
C ALA A 319 1.62 1.74 -7.79
N ALA A 320 2.93 1.85 -8.05
CA ALA A 320 3.85 2.60 -7.20
C ALA A 320 3.49 4.08 -7.15
N LEU A 321 3.20 4.68 -8.31
CA LEU A 321 2.93 6.12 -8.40
C LEU A 321 1.61 6.50 -7.75
N THR A 322 0.52 5.72 -7.95
CA THR A 322 -0.79 6.00 -7.32
C THR A 322 -0.72 5.92 -5.79
N SER A 323 0.01 4.94 -5.24
CA SER A 323 0.22 4.82 -3.79
C SER A 323 1.11 5.93 -3.24
N SER A 324 2.20 6.30 -3.95
CA SER A 324 3.07 7.41 -3.55
C SER A 324 2.33 8.75 -3.52
N ILE A 325 1.45 8.99 -4.50
CA ILE A 325 0.57 10.17 -4.56
C ILE A 325 -0.35 10.21 -3.32
N ALA A 326 -0.97 9.10 -2.97
CA ALA A 326 -1.90 9.03 -1.85
C ALA A 326 -1.22 9.27 -0.49
N LEU A 327 -0.04 8.66 -0.29
CA LEU A 327 0.80 8.88 0.89
C LEU A 327 1.24 10.36 1.00
N THR A 328 1.72 10.93 -0.10
CA THR A 328 2.18 12.33 -0.14
C THR A 328 1.02 13.30 0.11
N GLU A 329 -0.17 13.01 -0.44
CA GLU A 329 -1.37 13.82 -0.21
C GLU A 329 -1.78 13.80 1.27
N SER A 330 -1.71 12.65 1.94
CA SER A 330 -1.99 12.55 3.38
C SER A 330 -1.03 13.41 4.21
N ALA A 331 0.26 13.38 3.88
CA ALA A 331 1.27 14.23 4.50
C ALA A 331 0.99 15.73 4.25
N VAL A 332 0.78 16.13 2.99
CA VAL A 332 0.49 17.52 2.62
C VAL A 332 -0.77 18.05 3.29
N SER A 333 -1.84 17.25 3.33
CA SER A 333 -3.09 17.58 4.01
C SER A 333 -2.87 17.89 5.51
N THR A 334 -2.00 17.12 6.17
CA THR A 334 -1.64 17.36 7.57
C THR A 334 -0.93 18.70 7.76
N PHE A 335 0.04 19.04 6.92
CA PHE A 335 0.72 20.34 6.98
C PHE A 335 -0.23 21.51 6.69
N GLN A 336 -1.16 21.35 5.75
CA GLN A 336 -2.19 22.35 5.48
C GLN A 336 -3.11 22.60 6.69
N ASP A 337 -3.57 21.52 7.34
CA ASP A 337 -4.52 21.60 8.44
C ASP A 337 -3.89 22.13 9.74
N GLU A 338 -2.70 21.63 10.10
CA GLU A 338 -2.07 21.95 11.38
C GLU A 338 -1.28 23.27 11.33
N LEU A 339 -0.54 23.52 10.24
CA LEU A 339 0.29 24.71 10.12
C LEU A 339 -0.41 25.85 9.36
N LYS A 340 -1.63 25.62 8.85
CA LYS A 340 -2.40 26.59 8.06
C LYS A 340 -1.64 27.11 6.83
N TRP A 341 -0.77 26.25 6.25
CA TRP A 341 -0.02 26.61 5.07
C TRP A 341 -0.84 26.40 3.80
N CYS A 342 -0.54 27.20 2.77
CA CYS A 342 -1.10 26.96 1.45
C CYS A 342 -0.57 25.63 0.87
N ARG A 343 -1.31 25.06 -0.08
CA ARG A 343 -0.99 23.76 -0.70
C ARG A 343 0.41 23.73 -1.28
N GLN A 344 0.79 24.77 -2.04
CA GLN A 344 2.08 24.86 -2.70
C GLN A 344 3.24 24.75 -1.69
N LYS A 345 3.17 25.54 -0.60
CA LYS A 345 4.20 25.49 0.46
C LYS A 345 4.24 24.13 1.13
N SER A 346 3.09 23.55 1.48
CA SER A 346 3.02 22.22 2.10
C SER A 346 3.60 21.14 1.19
N THR A 347 3.28 21.18 -0.12
CA THR A 347 3.81 20.24 -1.09
C THR A 347 5.32 20.33 -1.24
N LEU A 348 5.87 21.54 -1.33
CA LEU A 348 7.32 21.75 -1.45
C LEU A 348 8.07 21.28 -0.20
N VAL A 349 7.53 21.55 1.00
CA VAL A 349 8.16 21.11 2.25
C VAL A 349 8.10 19.59 2.40
N VAL A 350 6.95 18.97 2.11
CA VAL A 350 6.84 17.49 2.13
C VAL A 350 7.75 16.88 1.07
N GLY A 351 7.84 17.49 -0.12
CA GLY A 351 8.80 17.08 -1.16
C GLY A 351 10.26 17.18 -0.71
N ALA A 352 10.63 18.26 0.00
CA ALA A 352 11.96 18.40 0.57
C ALA A 352 12.24 17.33 1.63
N ILE A 353 11.29 17.04 2.53
CA ILE A 353 11.40 15.96 3.52
C ILE A 353 11.56 14.60 2.79
N MET A 354 10.77 14.34 1.76
CA MET A 354 10.86 13.13 0.94
C MET A 354 12.26 12.96 0.33
N ILE A 355 12.83 14.03 -0.23
CA ILE A 355 14.16 14.00 -0.82
C ILE A 355 15.24 13.78 0.25
N VAL A 356 15.19 14.50 1.37
CA VAL A 356 16.21 14.40 2.43
C VAL A 356 16.22 13.02 3.07
N LEU A 357 15.06 12.49 3.49
CA LEU A 357 14.96 11.17 4.10
C LEU A 357 15.13 10.04 3.07
N GLY A 358 14.65 10.24 1.83
CA GLY A 358 14.81 9.29 0.75
C GLY A 358 16.26 9.06 0.36
N ARG A 359 17.12 10.11 0.43
CA ARG A 359 18.55 9.96 0.23
C ARG A 359 19.23 9.01 1.22
N LEU A 360 18.79 8.99 2.47
CA LEU A 360 19.31 8.02 3.44
C LEU A 360 19.00 6.59 3.00
N SER A 361 17.79 6.35 2.53
CA SER A 361 17.35 5.03 2.03
C SER A 361 18.00 4.67 0.68
N SER A 362 18.12 5.63 -0.25
CA SER A 362 18.74 5.44 -1.57
C SER A 362 20.23 5.10 -1.48
N LEU A 363 20.95 5.79 -0.62
CA LEU A 363 22.40 5.59 -0.42
C LEU A 363 22.70 4.48 0.60
N GLY A 364 21.69 3.94 1.28
CA GLY A 364 21.83 2.96 2.36
C GLY A 364 22.45 1.63 1.93
N TYR A 365 22.30 1.23 0.66
CA TYR A 365 22.91 0.01 0.12
C TYR A 365 24.25 0.24 -0.59
N GLY A 366 24.67 1.49 -0.71
CA GLY A 366 25.93 1.91 -1.35
C GLY A 366 26.82 2.70 -0.39
N PRO A 367 27.00 4.03 -0.60
CA PRO A 367 27.94 4.83 0.20
C PRO A 367 27.66 4.83 1.71
N LEU A 368 26.41 4.65 2.14
CA LEU A 368 26.00 4.60 3.54
C LEU A 368 25.78 3.18 4.08
N ALA A 369 26.19 2.13 3.34
CA ALA A 369 25.98 0.74 3.73
C ALA A 369 26.62 0.35 5.08
N CYS A 370 27.64 1.09 5.53
CA CYS A 370 28.26 0.90 6.83
C CYS A 370 27.39 1.38 8.00
N VAL A 371 26.39 2.23 7.75
CA VAL A 371 25.51 2.78 8.79
C VAL A 371 24.25 1.91 8.88
N LYS A 372 24.11 1.21 9.98
CA LYS A 372 22.93 0.36 10.27
C LYS A 372 22.24 0.80 11.55
N ILE A 373 20.92 0.80 11.55
CA ILE A 373 20.07 1.08 12.72
C ILE A 373 19.45 -0.24 13.15
N ILE A 374 19.74 -0.71 14.36
CA ILE A 374 19.29 -2.02 14.87
C ILE A 374 19.63 -3.17 13.88
N GLY A 375 20.81 -3.08 13.25
CA GLY A 375 21.26 -4.08 12.27
C GLY A 375 20.64 -3.97 10.87
N MET A 376 19.71 -3.04 10.65
CA MET A 376 18.98 -2.84 9.38
C MET A 376 19.57 -1.67 8.59
N GLN A 377 19.49 -1.74 7.26
CA GLN A 377 19.74 -0.58 6.39
C GLN A 377 18.61 0.47 6.57
N PHE A 378 18.85 1.71 6.14
CA PHE A 378 17.88 2.80 6.33
C PHE A 378 16.49 2.48 5.77
N LEU A 379 16.40 1.92 4.56
CA LEU A 379 15.13 1.55 3.94
C LEU A 379 14.40 0.51 4.79
N ASP A 380 15.09 -0.56 5.17
CA ASP A 380 14.53 -1.66 5.96
C ASP A 380 14.12 -1.19 7.35
N PHE A 381 14.88 -0.27 7.95
CA PHE A 381 14.55 0.33 9.25
C PHE A 381 13.30 1.20 9.17
N PHE A 382 13.16 2.06 8.16
CA PHE A 382 11.95 2.86 7.99
C PHE A 382 10.72 2.00 7.70
N ASP A 383 10.88 0.96 6.88
CA ASP A 383 9.82 -0.01 6.62
C ASP A 383 9.39 -0.74 7.90
N PHE A 384 10.34 -1.26 8.66
CA PHE A 384 10.07 -1.89 9.96
C PHE A 384 9.38 -0.93 10.93
N LEU A 385 9.91 0.27 11.11
CA LEU A 385 9.36 1.27 12.03
C LEU A 385 7.92 1.63 11.68
N THR A 386 7.64 1.89 10.41
CA THR A 386 6.31 2.32 9.97
C THR A 386 5.33 1.17 9.91
N ASN A 387 5.65 0.09 9.19
CA ASN A 387 4.71 -0.99 8.92
C ASN A 387 4.56 -1.95 10.09
N SER A 388 5.67 -2.29 10.77
CA SER A 388 5.64 -3.28 11.84
C SER A 388 5.29 -2.70 13.22
N VAL A 389 5.59 -1.42 13.46
CA VAL A 389 5.38 -0.79 14.77
C VAL A 389 4.31 0.28 14.73
N MET A 390 4.48 1.33 13.91
CA MET A 390 3.60 2.51 14.00
C MET A 390 2.20 2.24 13.48
N MET A 391 2.03 1.56 12.36
CA MET A 391 0.71 1.29 11.77
C MET A 391 -0.20 0.46 12.69
N PRO A 392 0.23 -0.65 13.30
CA PRO A 392 -0.61 -1.37 14.25
C PRO A 392 -1.04 -0.51 15.46
N ILE A 393 -0.14 0.32 15.98
CA ILE A 393 -0.46 1.24 17.08
C ILE A 393 -1.49 2.28 16.63
N ALA A 394 -1.34 2.83 15.42
CA ALA A 394 -2.28 3.78 14.83
C ALA A 394 -3.68 3.16 14.62
N ALA A 395 -3.74 1.89 14.17
CA ALA A 395 -5.00 1.16 14.03
C ALA A 395 -5.70 0.93 15.37
N ILE A 396 -4.96 0.54 16.41
CA ILE A 396 -5.51 0.41 17.77
C ILE A 396 -6.05 1.77 18.23
N ALA A 397 -5.30 2.86 18.03
CA ALA A 397 -5.73 4.20 18.40
C ALA A 397 -7.03 4.61 17.67
N THR A 398 -7.15 4.31 16.36
CA THR A 398 -8.36 4.55 15.57
C THR A 398 -9.55 3.74 16.08
N CYS A 399 -9.37 2.44 16.35
CA CYS A 399 -10.41 1.59 16.91
C CYS A 399 -10.89 2.08 18.28
N LEU A 400 -9.97 2.49 19.16
CA LEU A 400 -10.30 3.03 20.48
C LEU A 400 -11.01 4.38 20.37
N LEU A 401 -10.58 5.27 19.50
CA LEU A 401 -11.26 6.53 19.22
C LEU A 401 -12.72 6.27 18.83
N ILE A 402 -12.95 5.39 17.86
CA ILE A 402 -14.29 5.11 17.33
C ILE A 402 -15.14 4.39 18.36
N SER A 403 -14.62 3.36 19.03
CA SER A 403 -15.43 2.52 19.92
C SER A 403 -15.68 3.14 21.31
N ARG A 404 -14.77 3.97 21.82
CA ARG A 404 -14.81 4.49 23.20
C ARG A 404 -15.10 6.00 23.29
N VAL A 405 -14.65 6.80 22.32
CA VAL A 405 -14.75 8.26 22.39
C VAL A 405 -15.90 8.76 21.52
N ILE A 406 -15.94 8.41 20.24
CA ILE A 406 -16.99 8.84 19.30
C ILE A 406 -18.29 8.08 19.58
N GLY A 407 -18.18 6.78 19.77
CA GLY A 407 -19.28 5.83 19.85
C GLY A 407 -19.70 5.31 18.47
N LEU A 408 -19.89 3.99 18.36
CA LEU A 408 -20.21 3.32 17.10
C LEU A 408 -21.45 3.90 16.40
N LYS A 409 -22.48 4.28 17.18
CA LYS A 409 -23.72 4.82 16.62
C LYS A 409 -23.50 6.08 15.79
N LYS A 410 -22.63 7.01 16.22
CA LYS A 410 -22.34 8.23 15.44
C LYS A 410 -21.67 7.92 14.11
N VAL A 411 -20.81 6.88 14.09
CA VAL A 411 -20.18 6.43 12.84
C VAL A 411 -21.20 5.74 11.94
N GLU A 412 -22.11 4.93 12.51
CA GLU A 412 -23.21 4.33 11.77
C GLU A 412 -24.11 5.39 11.12
N ASP A 413 -24.49 6.43 11.89
CA ASP A 413 -25.31 7.54 11.41
C ASP A 413 -24.59 8.26 10.25
N GLU A 414 -23.28 8.43 10.33
CA GLU A 414 -22.47 9.01 9.25
C GLU A 414 -22.45 8.10 8.00
N VAL A 415 -22.28 6.79 8.16
CA VAL A 415 -22.24 5.83 7.04
C VAL A 415 -23.57 5.80 6.29
N VAL A 416 -24.69 5.94 7.01
CA VAL A 416 -26.05 5.94 6.43
C VAL A 416 -26.36 7.20 5.61
N LEU A 417 -25.63 8.31 5.82
CA LEU A 417 -25.78 9.50 4.98
C LEU A 417 -25.48 9.16 3.51
N GLY A 418 -26.43 9.47 2.62
CA GLY A 418 -26.32 9.27 1.18
C GLY A 418 -27.01 8.03 0.62
N GLU A 419 -27.14 6.91 1.35
CA GLU A 419 -27.83 5.69 0.87
C GLU A 419 -28.91 5.15 1.83
N GLY A 420 -28.99 5.66 3.05
CA GLY A 420 -30.01 5.24 4.02
C GLY A 420 -29.84 3.84 4.64
N THR A 421 -28.83 3.07 4.26
CA THR A 421 -28.60 1.69 4.75
C THR A 421 -27.15 1.41 5.07
N PHE A 422 -26.91 0.61 6.12
CA PHE A 422 -25.59 0.07 6.47
C PHE A 422 -25.69 -1.46 6.59
N LYS A 423 -25.48 -2.17 5.48
CA LYS A 423 -25.77 -3.61 5.35
C LYS A 423 -24.86 -4.46 6.26
N ARG A 424 -23.56 -4.16 6.31
CA ARG A 424 -22.57 -4.91 7.11
C ARG A 424 -22.35 -4.33 8.53
N LYS A 425 -23.33 -3.57 9.07
CA LYS A 425 -23.26 -2.92 10.38
C LYS A 425 -22.85 -3.86 11.52
N LYS A 426 -23.43 -5.08 11.59
CA LYS A 426 -23.12 -6.04 12.66
C LYS A 426 -21.65 -6.48 12.62
N ILE A 427 -21.13 -6.74 11.41
CA ILE A 427 -19.71 -7.09 11.21
C ILE A 427 -18.83 -5.93 11.63
N PHE A 428 -19.11 -4.72 11.14
CA PHE A 428 -18.38 -3.50 11.48
C PHE A 428 -18.28 -3.29 13.00
N ASN A 429 -19.41 -3.34 13.71
CA ASN A 429 -19.45 -3.10 15.14
C ASN A 429 -18.65 -4.13 15.94
N PHE A 430 -18.77 -5.41 15.57
CA PHE A 430 -18.05 -6.48 16.24
C PHE A 430 -16.54 -6.38 15.97
N MET A 431 -16.16 -6.13 14.71
CA MET A 431 -14.77 -6.01 14.31
C MET A 431 -14.08 -4.82 14.97
N ILE A 432 -14.63 -3.61 14.86
CA ILE A 432 -14.02 -2.39 15.42
C ILE A 432 -13.93 -2.43 16.96
N LYS A 433 -14.95 -2.99 17.60
CA LYS A 433 -14.99 -3.02 19.07
C LYS A 433 -14.04 -4.06 19.68
N TYR A 434 -13.86 -5.20 19.01
CA TYR A 434 -13.16 -6.36 19.60
C TYR A 434 -12.00 -6.86 18.73
N LEU A 435 -12.25 -7.29 17.49
CA LEU A 435 -11.26 -8.05 16.72
C LEU A 435 -10.18 -7.17 16.06
N CYS A 436 -10.53 -5.99 15.53
CA CYS A 436 -9.53 -5.14 14.89
C CYS A 436 -8.39 -4.72 15.85
N PRO A 437 -8.68 -4.27 17.11
CA PRO A 437 -7.59 -3.99 18.05
C PRO A 437 -6.76 -5.21 18.41
N ILE A 438 -7.39 -6.39 18.53
CA ILE A 438 -6.69 -7.65 18.84
C ILE A 438 -5.78 -8.04 17.67
N PHE A 439 -6.27 -7.98 16.42
CA PHE A 439 -5.48 -8.31 15.23
C PHE A 439 -4.31 -7.35 15.08
N ALA A 440 -4.52 -6.05 15.28
CA ALA A 440 -3.43 -5.07 15.25
C ALA A 440 -2.37 -5.36 16.34
N ALA A 441 -2.79 -5.76 17.54
CA ALA A 441 -1.86 -6.16 18.61
C ALA A 441 -1.07 -7.44 18.23
N ILE A 442 -1.71 -8.44 17.64
CA ILE A 442 -1.04 -9.65 17.15
C ILE A 442 -0.02 -9.30 16.06
N ILE A 443 -0.39 -8.44 15.10
CA ILE A 443 0.52 -7.98 14.03
C ILE A 443 1.72 -7.26 14.66
N LEU A 444 1.51 -6.35 15.63
CA LEU A 444 2.58 -5.66 16.31
C LEU A 444 3.55 -6.63 16.99
N LEU A 445 3.02 -7.52 17.81
CA LEU A 445 3.83 -8.47 18.59
C LEU A 445 4.59 -9.44 17.67
N SER A 446 3.92 -10.00 16.66
CA SER A 446 4.55 -10.94 15.73
C SER A 446 5.63 -10.27 14.87
N SER A 447 5.38 -9.05 14.38
CA SER A 447 6.35 -8.31 13.58
C SER A 447 7.59 -7.91 14.39
N VAL A 448 7.41 -7.47 15.63
CA VAL A 448 8.51 -7.18 16.54
C VAL A 448 9.28 -8.45 16.87
N ALA A 449 8.60 -9.54 17.21
CA ALA A 449 9.24 -10.83 17.50
C ALA A 449 10.06 -11.36 16.30
N ASN A 450 9.54 -11.19 15.08
CA ASN A 450 10.27 -11.52 13.85
C ASN A 450 11.52 -10.65 13.64
N ALA A 451 11.43 -9.34 13.87
CA ALA A 451 12.54 -8.42 13.72
C ALA A 451 13.70 -8.72 14.69
N PHE A 452 13.41 -9.23 15.88
CA PHE A 452 14.41 -9.67 16.86
C PHE A 452 14.80 -11.14 16.74
N GLY A 453 14.30 -11.86 15.70
CA GLY A 453 14.66 -13.25 15.44
C GLY A 453 14.06 -14.26 16.45
N TRP A 454 13.04 -13.88 17.22
CA TRP A 454 12.33 -14.78 18.16
C TRP A 454 11.39 -15.72 17.43
N ILE A 455 10.89 -15.32 16.27
CA ILE A 455 10.11 -16.15 15.34
C ILE A 455 10.59 -15.88 13.91
N SER A 456 10.36 -16.80 12.99
CA SER A 456 10.60 -16.63 11.54
C SER A 456 9.27 -16.46 10.82
N MET A 457 9.09 -15.33 10.12
CA MET A 457 7.90 -15.03 9.32
C MET A 457 8.25 -14.96 7.83
#